data_bedcde6624c3320ef4c3267045a435f1
#
_entry.id   bedcde6624c3320ef4c3267045a435f1
#
_cell.length_a   1.000
_cell.length_b   1.000
_cell.length_c   1.000
_cell.angle_alpha   90.00
_cell.angle_beta   90.00
_cell.angle_gamma   90.00
#
_symmetry.space_group_name_H-M   'P 1'
#
loop_
_entity.id
_entity.type
_entity.pdbx_description
1 polymer ?
#
loop_
_entity_poly.entity_id
_entity_poly.type
_entity_poly.pdbx_seq_one_letter_code
_entity_poly.pdbx_strand_id
1 'polypeptide(L)'
;EMAISMAREGGLGIIHRNMSIDKQVEEVKKVKRAESFIIKNLVTASPDLLISEATKIMSKHNVSGLPIVKSKKLVGLLTKRDVKFSDIDSKVSNLMTKTVVTASESVSIDEAKRIMHKNRVEKLPVVNNGNELIGLITVKDIYSREKYSLASRDDEGRLLVGASISPFDLKRAKALDDYVDVLVSDVAHFHNENILKAANKLSKEISSNFVVGNLGTETSVEDVIHRIDKFDGIRAGVGSGSICITSEVTKAGSPTLFAVSQIASKLQEHNLSKPIIADGGIRSSGDAALAFAIGASSVMMGNVFAGCNESPGNLIKIGGKYYKQYRGMGSDSARAQNYIIDRYSKKGKTISEGVEGVVPSRGNVSELVKDFVGGLQASFGYAGAKNIKTLWQTSSLGQITGVGSDELKPHNIILPGEDKY
;
A
#
# COMPACT_ATOMS: atom_id res chain seq x y z
N GLU A 1 -3.10 4.82 7.14
CA GLU A 1 -4.49 4.71 6.65
C GLU A 1 -4.52 4.47 5.14
N MET A 2 -3.96 5.33 4.31
CA MET A 2 -3.95 5.20 2.84
C MET A 2 -3.52 3.80 2.36
N ALA A 3 -2.41 3.25 2.87
CA ALA A 3 -1.94 1.92 2.47
C ALA A 3 -2.92 0.79 2.84
N ILE A 4 -3.59 0.91 3.99
CA ILE A 4 -4.63 -0.04 4.42
C ILE A 4 -5.83 0.03 3.46
N SER A 5 -6.34 1.23 3.20
CA SER A 5 -7.49 1.41 2.30
C SER A 5 -7.17 0.95 0.89
N MET A 6 -5.97 1.26 0.39
CA MET A 6 -5.54 0.80 -0.93
C MET A 6 -5.48 -0.72 -1.03
N ALA A 7 -4.92 -1.41 -0.02
CA ALA A 7 -4.87 -2.86 0.00
C ALA A 7 -6.26 -3.50 0.11
N ARG A 8 -7.20 -2.88 0.85
CA ARG A 8 -8.61 -3.31 0.93
C ARG A 8 -9.34 -3.28 -0.40
N GLU A 9 -9.01 -2.30 -1.23
CA GLU A 9 -9.60 -2.14 -2.57
C GLU A 9 -8.83 -2.92 -3.66
N GLY A 10 -7.95 -3.86 -3.29
CA GLY A 10 -7.23 -4.72 -4.23
C GLY A 10 -5.94 -4.12 -4.80
N GLY A 11 -5.52 -2.96 -4.31
CA GLY A 11 -4.27 -2.31 -4.68
C GLY A 11 -3.12 -2.61 -3.71
N LEU A 12 -2.07 -1.78 -3.76
CA LEU A 12 -0.90 -1.87 -2.88
C LEU A 12 -0.44 -0.47 -2.47
N GLY A 13 -0.28 -0.22 -1.18
CA GLY A 13 0.29 1.02 -0.67
C GLY A 13 1.81 0.90 -0.49
N ILE A 14 2.55 1.92 -0.94
CA ILE A 14 4.01 2.02 -0.75
C ILE A 14 4.30 3.05 0.34
N ILE A 15 4.85 2.60 1.47
CA ILE A 15 5.22 3.49 2.59
C ILE A 15 6.50 4.24 2.23
N HIS A 16 6.43 5.58 2.23
CA HIS A 16 7.56 6.44 1.87
C HIS A 16 8.70 6.39 2.89
N ARG A 17 9.92 6.69 2.45
CA ARG A 17 11.15 6.64 3.27
C ARG A 17 11.55 7.98 3.93
N ASN A 18 10.75 9.04 3.78
CA ASN A 18 11.05 10.34 4.41
C ASN A 18 10.71 10.35 5.91
N MET A 19 11.28 9.39 6.62
CA MET A 19 11.18 9.19 8.07
C MET A 19 12.31 8.28 8.57
N SER A 20 12.47 8.15 9.89
CA SER A 20 13.43 7.19 10.46
C SER A 20 13.10 5.75 10.06
N ILE A 21 14.10 4.87 10.09
CA ILE A 21 13.93 3.45 9.78
C ILE A 21 12.88 2.83 10.69
N ASP A 22 12.98 3.04 12.01
CA ASP A 22 12.05 2.47 12.98
C ASP A 22 10.61 2.91 12.76
N LYS A 23 10.41 4.19 12.42
CA LYS A 23 9.07 4.72 12.10
C LYS A 23 8.50 4.08 10.83
N GLN A 24 9.31 3.90 9.79
CA GLN A 24 8.85 3.26 8.54
C GLN A 24 8.48 1.79 8.79
N VAL A 25 9.29 1.05 9.54
CA VAL A 25 8.99 -0.33 9.96
C VAL A 25 7.69 -0.38 10.77
N GLU A 26 7.46 0.59 11.66
CA GLU A 26 6.24 0.64 12.44
C GLU A 26 5.00 0.90 11.57
N GLU A 27 5.09 1.83 10.59
CA GLU A 27 4.00 2.07 9.63
C GLU A 27 3.69 0.83 8.78
N VAL A 28 4.69 0.10 8.31
CA VAL A 28 4.53 -1.19 7.62
C VAL A 28 3.82 -2.21 8.52
N LYS A 29 4.29 -2.37 9.76
CA LYS A 29 3.66 -3.27 10.74
C LYS A 29 2.21 -2.91 11.04
N LYS A 30 1.83 -1.63 11.02
CA LYS A 30 0.43 -1.21 11.16
C LYS A 30 -0.44 -1.75 10.03
N VAL A 31 0.05 -1.73 8.78
CA VAL A 31 -0.69 -2.29 7.65
C VAL A 31 -0.85 -3.80 7.80
N LYS A 32 0.23 -4.52 8.10
CA LYS A 32 0.20 -5.98 8.32
C LYS A 32 -0.73 -6.41 9.45
N ARG A 33 -0.89 -5.59 10.49
CA ARG A 33 -1.78 -5.86 11.63
C ARG A 33 -3.23 -5.43 11.41
N ALA A 34 -3.49 -4.60 10.40
CA ALA A 34 -4.81 -4.01 10.18
C ALA A 34 -5.89 -5.07 9.91
N GLU A 35 -5.51 -6.16 9.24
CA GLU A 35 -6.39 -7.31 8.98
C GLU A 35 -5.57 -8.60 8.97
N SER A 36 -5.79 -9.43 9.97
CA SER A 36 -5.27 -10.79 10.04
C SER A 36 -6.44 -11.70 10.40
N PHE A 37 -6.61 -12.82 9.69
CA PHE A 37 -7.67 -13.78 10.05
C PHE A 37 -7.42 -14.37 11.44
N ILE A 38 -6.16 -14.70 11.74
CA ILE A 38 -5.73 -15.14 13.05
C ILE A 38 -4.73 -14.11 13.59
N ILE A 39 -5.12 -13.36 14.62
CA ILE A 39 -4.24 -12.41 15.29
C ILE A 39 -3.23 -13.20 16.11
N LYS A 40 -1.96 -13.27 15.68
CA LYS A 40 -0.89 -14.06 16.35
C LYS A 40 -0.24 -13.31 17.53
N ASN A 41 -0.06 -12.00 17.43
CA ASN A 41 0.57 -11.18 18.48
C ASN A 41 -0.47 -10.71 19.51
N LEU A 42 -0.87 -11.60 20.38
CA LEU A 42 -1.93 -11.38 21.35
C LEU A 42 -1.45 -10.67 22.60
N VAL A 43 -2.26 -9.74 23.06
CA VAL A 43 -2.18 -9.23 24.44
C VAL A 43 -2.90 -10.24 25.33
N THR A 44 -2.20 -10.82 26.29
CA THR A 44 -2.72 -11.84 27.21
C THR A 44 -2.59 -11.37 28.65
N ALA A 45 -3.27 -12.04 29.56
CA ALA A 45 -3.13 -11.77 30.99
C ALA A 45 -2.99 -13.09 31.79
N SER A 46 -2.44 -13.00 32.99
CA SER A 46 -2.37 -14.11 33.94
C SER A 46 -3.69 -14.22 34.72
N PRO A 47 -4.12 -15.45 35.10
CA PRO A 47 -5.27 -15.65 35.96
C PRO A 47 -5.11 -15.03 37.36
N ASP A 48 -3.87 -14.76 37.80
CA ASP A 48 -3.54 -14.24 39.11
C ASP A 48 -3.58 -12.71 39.19
N LEU A 49 -3.67 -11.99 38.04
CA LEU A 49 -3.79 -10.53 37.99
C LEU A 49 -5.12 -10.05 38.61
N LEU A 50 -5.12 -8.82 39.07
CA LEU A 50 -6.35 -8.15 39.49
C LEU A 50 -7.14 -7.63 38.28
N ILE A 51 -8.46 -7.51 38.44
CA ILE A 51 -9.33 -6.98 37.36
C ILE A 51 -8.94 -5.54 37.00
N SER A 52 -8.54 -4.71 37.98
CA SER A 52 -8.02 -3.36 37.73
C SER A 52 -6.81 -3.33 36.80
N GLU A 53 -5.88 -4.28 36.95
CA GLU A 53 -4.69 -4.40 36.11
C GLU A 53 -5.06 -4.89 34.70
N ALA A 54 -5.91 -5.92 34.60
CA ALA A 54 -6.41 -6.43 33.33
C ALA A 54 -7.15 -5.33 32.53
N THR A 55 -7.94 -4.51 33.20
CA THR A 55 -8.65 -3.36 32.59
C THR A 55 -7.69 -2.29 32.07
N LYS A 56 -6.61 -2.00 32.81
CA LYS A 56 -5.54 -1.10 32.33
C LYS A 56 -4.86 -1.66 31.07
N ILE A 57 -4.58 -2.97 31.04
CA ILE A 57 -4.02 -3.64 29.85
C ILE A 57 -4.98 -3.52 28.67
N MET A 58 -6.29 -3.79 28.85
CA MET A 58 -7.30 -3.65 27.79
C MET A 58 -7.36 -2.22 27.24
N SER A 59 -7.29 -1.22 28.12
CA SER A 59 -7.33 0.20 27.73
C SER A 59 -6.06 0.62 27.00
N LYS A 60 -4.89 0.26 27.53
CA LYS A 60 -3.58 0.59 26.93
C LYS A 60 -3.44 0.03 25.51
N HIS A 61 -3.91 -1.18 25.27
CA HIS A 61 -3.81 -1.86 23.98
C HIS A 61 -5.06 -1.75 23.12
N ASN A 62 -6.08 -1.02 23.59
CA ASN A 62 -7.36 -0.84 22.91
C ASN A 62 -8.02 -2.15 22.49
N VAL A 63 -8.03 -3.15 23.36
CA VAL A 63 -8.65 -4.46 23.16
C VAL A 63 -9.90 -4.63 24.00
N SER A 64 -10.88 -5.38 23.49
CA SER A 64 -12.16 -5.63 24.17
C SER A 64 -12.20 -6.98 24.89
N GLY A 65 -11.10 -7.70 24.95
CA GLY A 65 -10.95 -8.95 25.68
C GLY A 65 -9.54 -9.46 25.67
N LEU A 66 -9.19 -10.21 26.70
CA LEU A 66 -7.87 -10.79 26.91
C LEU A 66 -8.00 -12.32 27.05
N PRO A 67 -7.31 -13.09 26.20
CA PRO A 67 -7.06 -14.49 26.50
C PRO A 67 -6.23 -14.59 27.81
N ILE A 68 -6.65 -15.47 28.71
CA ILE A 68 -5.97 -15.71 29.96
C ILE A 68 -5.12 -16.95 29.84
N VAL A 69 -3.82 -16.79 30.09
CA VAL A 69 -2.84 -17.87 29.89
C VAL A 69 -2.06 -18.18 31.17
N LYS A 70 -1.74 -19.45 31.35
CA LYS A 70 -0.82 -19.93 32.39
C LYS A 70 0.18 -20.88 31.71
N SER A 71 1.48 -20.57 31.79
CA SER A 71 2.53 -21.36 31.12
C SER A 71 2.24 -21.59 29.61
N LYS A 72 1.85 -20.51 28.88
CA LYS A 72 1.45 -20.49 27.49
C LYS A 72 0.11 -21.19 27.16
N LYS A 73 -0.45 -21.99 28.05
CA LYS A 73 -1.74 -22.67 27.87
C LYS A 73 -2.90 -21.71 28.10
N LEU A 74 -3.92 -21.79 27.26
CA LEU A 74 -5.16 -21.06 27.42
C LEU A 74 -5.94 -21.65 28.63
N VAL A 75 -6.24 -20.79 29.61
CA VAL A 75 -7.00 -21.19 30.82
C VAL A 75 -8.29 -20.41 31.01
N GLY A 76 -8.52 -19.38 30.19
CA GLY A 76 -9.75 -18.58 30.25
C GLY A 76 -9.78 -17.45 29.22
N LEU A 77 -10.91 -16.76 29.19
CA LEU A 77 -11.13 -15.55 28.40
C LEU A 77 -11.81 -14.50 29.28
N LEU A 78 -11.29 -13.28 29.29
CA LEU A 78 -11.88 -12.13 29.99
C LEU A 78 -12.26 -11.05 28.99
N THR A 79 -13.49 -10.55 29.03
CA THR A 79 -13.97 -9.51 28.12
C THR A 79 -14.37 -8.24 28.85
N LYS A 80 -14.50 -7.12 28.11
CA LYS A 80 -15.02 -5.86 28.68
C LYS A 80 -16.42 -6.01 29.28
N ARG A 81 -17.23 -6.97 28.81
CA ARG A 81 -18.55 -7.26 29.34
C ARG A 81 -18.44 -7.84 30.73
N ASP A 82 -17.50 -8.73 30.96
CA ASP A 82 -17.30 -9.41 32.24
C ASP A 82 -16.84 -8.43 33.35
N VAL A 83 -15.97 -7.47 32.98
CA VAL A 83 -15.41 -6.51 33.97
C VAL A 83 -16.32 -5.30 34.25
N LYS A 84 -17.40 -5.10 33.49
CA LYS A 84 -18.19 -3.85 33.53
C LYS A 84 -18.82 -3.54 34.87
N PHE A 85 -19.18 -4.55 35.66
CA PHE A 85 -19.83 -4.42 36.96
C PHE A 85 -19.16 -5.28 38.03
N SER A 86 -17.90 -5.65 37.83
CA SER A 86 -17.15 -6.52 38.72
C SER A 86 -16.39 -5.70 39.81
N ASP A 87 -16.05 -6.39 40.88
CA ASP A 87 -15.11 -5.87 41.88
C ASP A 87 -13.70 -5.82 41.26
N ILE A 88 -13.13 -4.62 41.24
CA ILE A 88 -11.84 -4.32 40.60
C ILE A 88 -10.63 -4.95 41.34
N ASP A 89 -10.78 -5.27 42.61
CA ASP A 89 -9.77 -5.86 43.47
C ASP A 89 -9.82 -7.40 43.43
N SER A 90 -10.80 -7.98 42.75
CA SER A 90 -10.92 -9.42 42.55
C SER A 90 -9.88 -9.92 41.52
N LYS A 91 -9.48 -11.21 41.63
CA LYS A 91 -8.61 -11.86 40.66
C LYS A 91 -9.33 -12.18 39.36
N VAL A 92 -8.61 -12.10 38.24
CA VAL A 92 -9.08 -12.48 36.90
C VAL A 92 -9.64 -13.92 36.90
N SER A 93 -9.00 -14.85 37.61
CA SER A 93 -9.44 -16.26 37.73
C SER A 93 -10.85 -16.46 38.27
N ASN A 94 -11.38 -15.47 39.05
CA ASN A 94 -12.71 -15.56 39.60
C ASN A 94 -13.80 -15.12 38.63
N LEU A 95 -13.43 -14.30 37.61
CA LEU A 95 -14.38 -13.67 36.70
C LEU A 95 -14.28 -14.21 35.27
N MET A 96 -13.10 -14.71 34.87
CA MET A 96 -12.88 -15.20 33.51
C MET A 96 -13.80 -16.38 33.15
N THR A 97 -14.23 -16.46 31.89
CA THR A 97 -14.84 -17.66 31.32
C THR A 97 -13.80 -18.78 31.28
N LYS A 98 -14.01 -19.85 32.03
CA LYS A 98 -13.05 -20.98 32.14
C LYS A 98 -13.22 -22.00 31.02
N THR A 99 -14.45 -22.29 30.61
CA THR A 99 -14.73 -23.19 29.46
C THR A 99 -14.76 -22.36 28.19
N VAL A 100 -13.59 -22.22 27.54
CA VAL A 100 -13.44 -21.38 26.36
C VAL A 100 -13.63 -22.22 25.10
N VAL A 101 -14.50 -21.77 24.21
CA VAL A 101 -14.62 -22.31 22.85
C VAL A 101 -13.37 -21.95 22.07
N THR A 102 -12.70 -22.92 21.47
CA THR A 102 -11.44 -22.73 20.73
C THR A 102 -11.54 -23.31 19.32
N ALA A 103 -10.59 -22.92 18.48
CA ALA A 103 -10.37 -23.51 17.15
C ALA A 103 -8.93 -24.01 17.03
N SER A 104 -8.69 -24.91 16.06
CA SER A 104 -7.35 -25.34 15.69
C SER A 104 -6.64 -24.32 14.78
N GLU A 105 -5.34 -24.45 14.62
CA GLU A 105 -4.54 -23.60 13.73
C GLU A 105 -4.98 -23.69 12.26
N SER A 106 -5.49 -24.84 11.84
CA SER A 106 -5.96 -25.10 10.47
C SER A 106 -7.42 -24.71 10.22
N VAL A 107 -8.08 -24.00 11.16
CA VAL A 107 -9.49 -23.61 11.03
C VAL A 107 -9.72 -22.72 9.81
N SER A 108 -10.70 -23.07 8.99
CA SER A 108 -11.15 -22.23 7.88
C SER A 108 -12.07 -21.09 8.37
N ILE A 109 -12.23 -20.05 7.53
CA ILE A 109 -13.12 -18.91 7.84
C ILE A 109 -14.55 -19.40 8.07
N ASP A 110 -15.06 -20.28 7.18
CA ASP A 110 -16.43 -20.78 7.27
C ASP A 110 -16.64 -21.69 8.48
N GLU A 111 -15.63 -22.41 8.87
CA GLU A 111 -15.65 -23.21 10.10
C GLU A 111 -15.62 -22.32 11.33
N ALA A 112 -14.74 -21.30 11.36
CA ALA A 112 -14.70 -20.33 12.44
C ALA A 112 -16.05 -19.61 12.62
N LYS A 113 -16.69 -19.18 11.52
CA LYS A 113 -18.07 -18.62 11.55
C LYS A 113 -19.07 -19.58 12.18
N ARG A 114 -19.06 -20.84 11.73
CA ARG A 114 -19.98 -21.88 12.27
C ARG A 114 -19.77 -22.09 13.77
N ILE A 115 -18.51 -22.20 14.21
CA ILE A 115 -18.16 -22.34 15.63
C ILE A 115 -18.65 -21.13 16.43
N MET A 116 -18.33 -19.91 15.97
CA MET A 116 -18.71 -18.67 16.65
C MET A 116 -20.23 -18.49 16.72
N HIS A 117 -20.93 -18.73 15.64
CA HIS A 117 -22.40 -18.63 15.59
C HIS A 117 -23.07 -19.67 16.50
N LYS A 118 -22.67 -20.95 16.39
CA LYS A 118 -23.23 -22.06 17.22
C LYS A 118 -23.06 -21.77 18.71
N ASN A 119 -21.91 -21.26 19.11
CA ASN A 119 -21.59 -21.01 20.51
C ASN A 119 -21.90 -19.58 20.98
N ARG A 120 -22.40 -18.69 20.10
CA ARG A 120 -22.72 -17.28 20.36
C ARG A 120 -21.55 -16.50 20.96
N VAL A 121 -20.32 -16.75 20.47
CA VAL A 121 -19.10 -16.10 20.91
C VAL A 121 -18.59 -15.09 19.86
N GLU A 122 -18.05 -13.96 20.32
CA GLU A 122 -17.48 -12.92 19.46
C GLU A 122 -15.96 -13.05 19.31
N LYS A 123 -15.34 -13.90 20.12
CA LYS A 123 -13.90 -14.17 20.15
C LYS A 123 -13.66 -15.65 20.21
N LEU A 124 -12.82 -16.12 19.30
CA LEU A 124 -12.49 -17.54 19.14
C LEU A 124 -10.96 -17.68 19.27
N PRO A 125 -10.44 -18.03 20.46
CA PRO A 125 -9.02 -18.35 20.60
C PRO A 125 -8.64 -19.56 19.74
N VAL A 126 -7.47 -19.48 19.12
CA VAL A 126 -6.87 -20.54 18.32
C VAL A 126 -5.76 -21.18 19.13
N VAL A 127 -5.80 -22.48 19.27
CA VAL A 127 -4.85 -23.27 20.06
C VAL A 127 -4.22 -24.40 19.25
N ASN A 128 -3.02 -24.80 19.64
CA ASN A 128 -2.40 -26.03 19.11
C ASN A 128 -2.89 -27.28 19.86
N ASN A 129 -2.41 -28.45 19.46
CA ASN A 129 -2.78 -29.73 20.09
C ASN A 129 -2.41 -29.81 21.59
N GLY A 130 -1.49 -28.98 22.07
CA GLY A 130 -1.08 -28.87 23.47
C GLY A 130 -1.91 -27.85 24.28
N ASN A 131 -2.99 -27.30 23.71
CA ASN A 131 -3.78 -26.20 24.26
C ASN A 131 -2.98 -24.91 24.51
N GLU A 132 -1.86 -24.72 23.79
CA GLU A 132 -1.15 -23.45 23.83
C GLU A 132 -1.83 -22.44 22.90
N LEU A 133 -1.99 -21.22 23.39
CA LEU A 133 -2.60 -20.14 22.64
C LEU A 133 -1.68 -19.66 21.53
N ILE A 134 -2.12 -19.80 20.27
CA ILE A 134 -1.38 -19.38 19.07
C ILE A 134 -2.01 -18.19 18.37
N GLY A 135 -3.30 -17.92 18.61
CA GLY A 135 -3.98 -16.81 17.96
C GLY A 135 -5.38 -16.53 18.51
N LEU A 136 -6.01 -15.52 17.95
CA LEU A 136 -7.39 -15.12 18.23
C LEU A 136 -8.08 -14.72 16.93
N ILE A 137 -9.31 -15.20 16.74
CA ILE A 137 -10.21 -14.76 15.68
C ILE A 137 -11.35 -13.96 16.32
N THR A 138 -11.73 -12.83 15.71
CA THR A 138 -12.89 -12.08 16.17
C THR A 138 -13.95 -11.94 15.07
N VAL A 139 -15.20 -11.74 15.46
CA VAL A 139 -16.31 -11.46 14.53
C VAL A 139 -15.98 -10.28 13.62
N LYS A 140 -15.29 -9.25 14.14
CA LYS A 140 -14.88 -8.08 13.38
C LYS A 140 -13.93 -8.45 12.22
N ASP A 141 -12.99 -9.37 12.46
CA ASP A 141 -12.00 -9.79 11.45
C ASP A 141 -12.69 -10.57 10.31
N ILE A 142 -13.66 -11.40 10.67
CA ILE A 142 -14.48 -12.15 9.70
C ILE A 142 -15.31 -11.17 8.84
N TYR A 143 -16.04 -10.25 9.46
CA TYR A 143 -16.82 -9.24 8.71
C TYR A 143 -15.94 -8.34 7.83
N SER A 144 -14.77 -7.93 8.31
CA SER A 144 -13.83 -7.14 7.51
C SER A 144 -13.42 -7.90 6.25
N ARG A 145 -13.17 -9.19 6.41
CA ARG A 145 -12.74 -10.03 5.29
C ARG A 145 -13.83 -10.25 4.24
N GLU A 146 -15.08 -10.37 4.66
CA GLU A 146 -16.24 -10.44 3.75
C GLU A 146 -16.46 -9.11 3.02
N LYS A 147 -16.41 -8.02 3.76
CA LYS A 147 -16.59 -6.66 3.23
C LYS A 147 -15.53 -6.34 2.16
N TYR A 148 -14.28 -6.76 2.38
CA TYR A 148 -13.15 -6.51 1.49
C TYR A 148 -12.68 -7.79 0.80
N SER A 149 -13.58 -8.41 0.04
CA SER A 149 -13.33 -9.68 -0.66
C SER A 149 -12.24 -9.58 -1.74
N LEU A 150 -12.05 -8.38 -2.31
CA LEU A 150 -11.02 -8.09 -3.32
C LEU A 150 -9.68 -7.64 -2.72
N ALA A 151 -9.55 -7.56 -1.39
CA ALA A 151 -8.35 -7.06 -0.76
C ALA A 151 -7.09 -7.85 -1.16
N SER A 152 -6.02 -7.11 -1.43
CA SER A 152 -4.69 -7.68 -1.70
C SER A 152 -4.10 -8.24 -0.41
N ARG A 153 -3.87 -9.56 -0.36
CA ARG A 153 -3.42 -10.28 0.83
C ARG A 153 -2.27 -11.21 0.52
N ASP A 154 -1.42 -11.42 1.53
CA ASP A 154 -0.41 -12.47 1.51
C ASP A 154 -1.01 -13.84 1.88
N ASP A 155 -0.20 -14.90 1.83
CA ASP A 155 -0.60 -16.28 2.13
C ASP A 155 -1.08 -16.47 3.59
N GLU A 156 -0.69 -15.57 4.50
CA GLU A 156 -1.20 -15.54 5.87
C GLU A 156 -2.50 -14.73 6.01
N GLY A 157 -2.99 -14.18 4.90
CA GLY A 157 -4.22 -13.38 4.84
C GLY A 157 -4.09 -11.96 5.38
N ARG A 158 -2.86 -11.46 5.59
CA ARG A 158 -2.57 -10.07 5.97
C ARG A 158 -2.56 -9.20 4.73
N LEU A 159 -2.89 -7.91 4.89
CA LEU A 159 -2.85 -6.95 3.78
C LEU A 159 -1.44 -6.81 3.21
N LEU A 160 -1.35 -6.75 1.88
CA LEU A 160 -0.08 -6.48 1.20
C LEU A 160 0.36 -5.03 1.41
N VAL A 161 1.67 -4.84 1.58
CA VAL A 161 2.29 -3.53 1.74
C VAL A 161 3.71 -3.51 1.17
N GLY A 162 4.03 -2.44 0.46
CA GLY A 162 5.40 -2.17 0.04
C GLY A 162 6.02 -1.00 0.81
N ALA A 163 7.33 -0.86 0.68
CA ALA A 163 8.06 0.28 1.22
C ALA A 163 9.09 0.81 0.22
N SER A 164 9.24 2.12 0.17
CA SER A 164 10.28 2.74 -0.65
C SER A 164 11.62 2.75 0.09
N ILE A 165 12.69 2.50 -0.64
CA ILE A 165 14.06 2.48 -0.14
C ILE A 165 15.01 3.20 -1.11
N SER A 166 16.18 3.61 -0.61
CA SER A 166 17.31 3.94 -1.45
C SER A 166 18.16 2.69 -1.69
N PRO A 167 18.66 2.45 -2.90
CA PRO A 167 19.64 1.38 -3.15
C PRO A 167 20.91 1.48 -2.30
N PHE A 168 21.22 2.67 -1.77
CA PHE A 168 22.38 2.90 -0.88
C PHE A 168 22.08 2.61 0.59
N ASP A 169 20.82 2.45 1.00
CA ASP A 169 20.41 2.25 2.40
C ASP A 169 20.10 0.78 2.70
N LEU A 170 21.13 -0.06 2.67
CA LEU A 170 21.01 -1.48 2.98
C LEU A 170 20.49 -1.74 4.40
N LYS A 171 20.83 -0.85 5.38
CA LYS A 171 20.33 -0.98 6.75
C LYS A 171 18.80 -0.88 6.80
N ARG A 172 18.23 0.08 6.09
CA ARG A 172 16.76 0.26 5.97
C ARG A 172 16.11 -0.92 5.25
N ALA A 173 16.71 -1.37 4.14
CA ALA A 173 16.19 -2.51 3.40
C ALA A 173 16.09 -3.76 4.28
N LYS A 174 17.15 -4.13 4.99
CA LYS A 174 17.16 -5.27 5.93
C LYS A 174 16.18 -5.12 7.08
N ALA A 175 16.00 -3.91 7.60
CA ALA A 175 15.04 -3.67 8.70
C ALA A 175 13.58 -3.82 8.26
N LEU A 176 13.30 -3.64 6.96
CA LEU A 176 11.96 -3.76 6.37
C LEU A 176 11.68 -5.17 5.82
N ASP A 177 12.70 -5.91 5.40
CA ASP A 177 12.63 -7.12 4.59
C ASP A 177 11.68 -8.19 5.14
N ASP A 178 11.67 -8.41 6.47
CA ASP A 178 10.78 -9.38 7.12
C ASP A 178 9.30 -8.94 7.19
N TYR A 179 9.00 -7.70 6.84
CA TYR A 179 7.67 -7.10 7.07
C TYR A 179 6.96 -6.62 5.81
N VAL A 180 7.68 -6.46 4.69
CA VAL A 180 7.13 -5.99 3.42
C VAL A 180 6.94 -7.14 2.42
N ASP A 181 6.03 -6.95 1.49
CA ASP A 181 5.87 -7.85 0.34
C ASP A 181 6.75 -7.40 -0.83
N VAL A 182 7.05 -6.10 -0.90
CA VAL A 182 7.88 -5.53 -1.95
C VAL A 182 8.67 -4.31 -1.45
N LEU A 183 9.93 -4.25 -1.80
CA LEU A 183 10.78 -3.07 -1.68
C LEU A 183 10.84 -2.36 -3.04
N VAL A 184 10.63 -1.05 -3.04
CA VAL A 184 10.61 -0.23 -4.25
C VAL A 184 11.75 0.78 -4.19
N SER A 185 12.62 0.75 -5.19
CA SER A 185 13.68 1.75 -5.32
C SER A 185 13.10 3.15 -5.49
N ASP A 186 13.57 4.11 -4.70
CA ASP A 186 13.11 5.49 -4.71
C ASP A 186 14.28 6.46 -4.93
N VAL A 187 14.66 6.62 -6.18
CA VAL A 187 15.68 7.54 -6.67
C VAL A 187 15.12 8.42 -7.79
N ALA A 188 15.75 9.57 -8.03
CA ALA A 188 15.29 10.50 -9.05
C ALA A 188 15.39 9.89 -10.47
N HIS A 189 16.46 9.17 -10.76
CA HIS A 189 16.72 8.47 -12.01
C HIS A 189 17.61 7.25 -11.73
N PHE A 190 17.15 6.06 -12.10
CA PHE A 190 17.82 4.82 -11.71
C PHE A 190 19.00 4.45 -12.62
N HIS A 191 19.00 4.88 -13.87
CA HIS A 191 20.07 4.61 -14.84
C HIS A 191 21.33 5.42 -14.53
N ASN A 192 22.04 5.01 -13.51
CA ASN A 192 23.30 5.58 -13.05
C ASN A 192 24.20 4.47 -12.53
N GLU A 193 25.49 4.51 -12.89
CA GLU A 193 26.51 3.50 -12.56
C GLU A 193 26.54 3.13 -11.05
N ASN A 194 26.55 4.14 -10.19
CA ASN A 194 26.61 3.91 -8.75
C ASN A 194 25.30 3.32 -8.19
N ILE A 195 24.16 3.70 -8.76
CA ILE A 195 22.85 3.18 -8.38
C ILE A 195 22.72 1.72 -8.80
N LEU A 196 23.10 1.37 -10.03
CA LEU A 196 23.08 0.00 -10.55
C LEU A 196 23.96 -0.92 -9.67
N LYS A 197 25.18 -0.49 -9.34
CA LYS A 197 26.07 -1.25 -8.43
C LYS A 197 25.47 -1.44 -7.04
N ALA A 198 24.92 -0.37 -6.46
CA ALA A 198 24.31 -0.42 -5.15
C ALA A 198 23.05 -1.30 -5.14
N ALA A 199 22.21 -1.19 -6.17
CA ALA A 199 21.00 -1.98 -6.33
C ALA A 199 21.30 -3.48 -6.50
N ASN A 200 22.34 -3.83 -7.28
CA ASN A 200 22.76 -5.21 -7.43
C ASN A 200 23.29 -5.80 -6.11
N LYS A 201 24.04 -5.02 -5.35
CA LYS A 201 24.47 -5.45 -4.01
C LYS A 201 23.28 -5.64 -3.07
N LEU A 202 22.35 -4.69 -3.06
CA LEU A 202 21.17 -4.72 -2.20
C LEU A 202 20.28 -5.92 -2.53
N SER A 203 20.03 -6.19 -3.82
CA SER A 203 19.14 -7.27 -4.26
C SER A 203 19.58 -8.68 -3.83
N LYS A 204 20.87 -8.87 -3.56
CA LYS A 204 21.45 -10.13 -3.03
C LYS A 204 21.25 -10.30 -1.53
N GLU A 205 20.98 -9.23 -0.82
CA GLU A 205 20.93 -9.16 0.64
C GLU A 205 19.51 -9.13 1.21
N ILE A 206 18.49 -9.14 0.34
CA ILE A 206 17.07 -9.10 0.70
C ILE A 206 16.34 -10.31 0.16
N SER A 207 15.29 -10.72 0.86
CA SER A 207 14.41 -11.84 0.49
C SER A 207 13.11 -11.37 -0.19
N SER A 208 12.58 -10.22 0.17
CA SER A 208 11.38 -9.62 -0.40
C SER A 208 11.53 -9.26 -1.88
N ASN A 209 10.42 -9.16 -2.60
CA ASN A 209 10.43 -8.72 -3.99
C ASN A 209 11.06 -7.32 -4.13
N PHE A 210 11.80 -7.10 -5.19
CA PHE A 210 12.47 -5.83 -5.45
C PHE A 210 12.08 -5.21 -6.79
N VAL A 211 11.48 -4.01 -6.73
CA VAL A 211 11.14 -3.20 -7.90
C VAL A 211 12.20 -2.13 -8.12
N VAL A 212 12.82 -2.16 -9.28
CA VAL A 212 13.84 -1.18 -9.71
C VAL A 212 13.18 -0.03 -10.47
N GLY A 213 13.83 1.11 -10.51
CA GLY A 213 13.34 2.30 -11.26
C GLY A 213 13.50 3.61 -10.47
N ASN A 214 13.15 4.78 -11.12
CA ASN A 214 12.42 4.84 -12.40
C ASN A 214 13.37 4.73 -13.58
N LEU A 215 12.89 4.06 -14.63
CA LEU A 215 13.54 3.93 -15.91
C LEU A 215 12.71 4.62 -17.01
N GLY A 216 13.35 5.01 -18.11
CA GLY A 216 12.67 5.77 -19.15
C GLY A 216 13.07 5.41 -20.59
N THR A 217 14.10 4.57 -20.79
CA THR A 217 14.65 4.27 -22.12
C THR A 217 15.05 2.81 -22.25
N GLU A 218 15.13 2.28 -23.47
CA GLU A 218 15.61 0.92 -23.76
C GLU A 218 17.00 0.64 -23.19
N THR A 219 17.93 1.57 -23.38
CA THR A 219 19.30 1.46 -22.81
C THR A 219 19.30 1.30 -21.30
N SER A 220 18.39 1.97 -20.61
CA SER A 220 18.29 1.85 -19.15
C SER A 220 17.80 0.47 -18.70
N VAL A 221 16.93 -0.14 -19.49
CA VAL A 221 16.45 -1.52 -19.24
C VAL A 221 17.53 -2.53 -19.54
N GLU A 222 18.23 -2.37 -20.66
CA GLU A 222 19.36 -3.22 -21.08
C GLU A 222 20.41 -3.30 -19.97
N ASP A 223 20.82 -2.14 -19.43
CA ASP A 223 21.78 -2.09 -18.33
C ASP A 223 21.24 -2.75 -17.04
N VAL A 224 19.96 -2.63 -16.76
CA VAL A 224 19.34 -3.31 -15.59
C VAL A 224 19.37 -4.83 -15.78
N ILE A 225 19.00 -5.32 -16.97
CA ILE A 225 18.99 -6.76 -17.28
C ILE A 225 20.39 -7.37 -17.14
N HIS A 226 21.42 -6.67 -17.61
CA HIS A 226 22.79 -7.20 -17.57
C HIS A 226 23.53 -7.01 -16.25
N ARG A 227 23.08 -6.08 -15.39
CA ARG A 227 23.85 -5.64 -14.24
C ARG A 227 23.20 -5.86 -12.89
N ILE A 228 21.91 -6.25 -12.88
CA ILE A 228 21.20 -6.57 -11.62
C ILE A 228 20.73 -8.01 -11.68
N ASP A 229 21.28 -8.84 -10.83
CA ASP A 229 21.07 -10.29 -10.83
C ASP A 229 19.63 -10.66 -10.42
N LYS A 230 19.00 -9.88 -9.51
CA LYS A 230 17.67 -10.14 -9.03
C LYS A 230 16.86 -8.86 -8.99
N PHE A 231 15.75 -8.82 -9.74
CA PHE A 231 14.69 -7.83 -9.62
C PHE A 231 13.35 -8.46 -10.05
N ASP A 232 12.25 -7.95 -9.51
CA ASP A 232 10.94 -8.58 -9.67
C ASP A 232 9.94 -7.68 -10.42
N GLY A 233 10.29 -6.44 -10.68
CA GLY A 233 9.50 -5.50 -11.47
C GLY A 233 10.26 -4.22 -11.78
N ILE A 234 9.71 -3.45 -12.71
CA ILE A 234 10.30 -2.19 -13.19
C ILE A 234 9.29 -1.06 -13.04
N ARG A 235 9.73 0.07 -12.49
CA ARG A 235 8.95 1.30 -12.41
C ARG A 235 9.35 2.23 -13.57
N ALA A 236 8.37 2.58 -14.41
CA ALA A 236 8.52 3.33 -15.65
C ALA A 236 8.05 4.78 -15.52
N GLY A 237 8.78 5.70 -16.14
CA GLY A 237 8.47 7.14 -16.16
C GLY A 237 9.43 7.98 -15.33
N VAL A 238 9.95 9.06 -15.88
CA VAL A 238 10.91 9.97 -15.22
C VAL A 238 10.40 11.39 -15.31
N GLY A 239 10.22 12.06 -14.16
CA GLY A 239 9.80 13.45 -14.11
C GLY A 239 8.33 13.72 -14.45
N SER A 240 7.50 12.69 -14.57
CA SER A 240 6.07 12.76 -14.98
C SER A 240 5.09 12.95 -13.80
N GLY A 241 5.57 13.02 -12.57
CA GLY A 241 4.72 13.25 -11.39
C GLY A 241 4.16 14.68 -11.37
N SER A 242 2.91 14.85 -10.90
CA SER A 242 2.16 16.12 -10.93
C SER A 242 2.78 17.26 -10.12
N ILE A 243 3.66 16.95 -9.19
CA ILE A 243 4.40 17.91 -8.32
C ILE A 243 5.91 17.78 -8.51
N CYS A 244 6.35 17.07 -9.55
CA CYS A 244 7.73 16.92 -9.93
C CYS A 244 8.08 18.01 -10.96
N ILE A 245 9.12 18.78 -10.71
CA ILE A 245 9.65 19.79 -11.65
C ILE A 245 11.05 19.44 -12.16
N THR A 246 11.49 18.20 -11.92
CA THR A 246 12.81 17.73 -12.39
C THR A 246 12.98 17.94 -13.88
N SER A 247 12.00 17.55 -14.70
CA SER A 247 12.04 17.71 -16.16
C SER A 247 12.04 19.18 -16.60
N GLU A 248 11.38 20.05 -15.87
CA GLU A 248 11.36 21.49 -16.13
C GLU A 248 12.73 22.12 -15.85
N VAL A 249 13.30 21.79 -14.69
CA VAL A 249 14.56 22.36 -14.21
C VAL A 249 15.78 21.81 -14.94
N THR A 250 15.78 20.49 -15.24
CA THR A 250 16.97 19.79 -15.76
C THR A 250 16.87 19.37 -17.21
N LYS A 251 15.68 19.42 -17.81
CA LYS A 251 15.31 18.84 -19.10
C LYS A 251 15.51 17.30 -19.18
N ALA A 252 15.82 16.67 -18.05
CA ALA A 252 15.88 15.21 -17.93
C ALA A 252 14.47 14.68 -17.56
N GLY A 253 13.90 13.88 -18.45
CA GLY A 253 12.59 13.30 -18.24
C GLY A 253 12.23 12.28 -19.30
N SER A 254 11.26 11.42 -18.97
CA SER A 254 10.67 10.46 -19.91
C SER A 254 9.17 10.33 -19.60
N PRO A 255 8.29 10.72 -20.53
CA PRO A 255 6.86 10.57 -20.37
C PRO A 255 6.48 9.10 -20.07
N THR A 256 5.53 8.88 -19.20
CA THR A 256 5.23 7.53 -18.68
C THR A 256 4.84 6.55 -19.76
N LEU A 257 3.97 6.93 -20.72
CA LEU A 257 3.57 6.03 -21.81
C LEU A 257 4.77 5.68 -22.69
N PHE A 258 5.61 6.65 -23.03
CA PHE A 258 6.85 6.39 -23.77
C PHE A 258 7.76 5.43 -23.01
N ALA A 259 8.01 5.69 -21.72
CA ALA A 259 8.85 4.83 -20.89
C ALA A 259 8.32 3.38 -20.82
N VAL A 260 6.99 3.21 -20.63
CA VAL A 260 6.37 1.88 -20.60
C VAL A 260 6.57 1.15 -21.92
N SER A 261 6.37 1.82 -23.08
CA SER A 261 6.56 1.18 -24.40
C SER A 261 8.00 0.74 -24.62
N GLN A 262 8.97 1.58 -24.27
CA GLN A 262 10.40 1.26 -24.39
C GLN A 262 10.79 0.04 -23.51
N ILE A 263 10.30 0.01 -22.27
CA ILE A 263 10.57 -1.09 -21.33
C ILE A 263 9.90 -2.37 -21.79
N ALA A 264 8.63 -2.31 -22.23
CA ALA A 264 7.89 -3.47 -22.69
C ALA A 264 8.54 -4.10 -23.93
N SER A 265 8.95 -3.28 -24.92
CA SER A 265 9.67 -3.74 -26.09
C SER A 265 10.96 -4.47 -25.72
N LYS A 266 11.76 -3.87 -24.84
CA LYS A 266 13.06 -4.45 -24.45
C LYS A 266 12.91 -5.75 -23.65
N LEU A 267 11.94 -5.82 -22.72
CA LEU A 267 11.65 -7.06 -22.01
C LEU A 267 11.19 -8.18 -22.95
N GLN A 268 10.42 -7.85 -23.98
CA GLN A 268 9.98 -8.80 -25.00
C GLN A 268 11.17 -9.32 -25.83
N GLU A 269 12.08 -8.46 -26.25
CA GLU A 269 13.31 -8.84 -26.96
C GLU A 269 14.15 -9.87 -26.17
N HIS A 270 14.24 -9.69 -24.86
CA HIS A 270 14.97 -10.60 -23.96
C HIS A 270 14.12 -11.79 -23.48
N ASN A 271 12.87 -11.95 -23.94
CA ASN A 271 11.94 -12.98 -23.45
C ASN A 271 11.74 -12.97 -21.92
N LEU A 272 11.78 -11.79 -21.30
CA LEU A 272 11.61 -11.59 -19.88
C LEU A 272 10.17 -11.16 -19.54
N SER A 273 9.53 -11.92 -18.65
CA SER A 273 8.20 -11.59 -18.14
C SER A 273 8.32 -10.90 -16.78
N LYS A 274 8.63 -9.60 -16.78
CA LYS A 274 8.68 -8.77 -15.57
C LYS A 274 7.56 -7.74 -15.60
N PRO A 275 6.81 -7.55 -14.48
CA PRO A 275 5.75 -6.53 -14.41
C PRO A 275 6.33 -5.12 -14.52
N ILE A 276 5.59 -4.25 -15.22
CA ILE A 276 5.91 -2.84 -15.40
C ILE A 276 4.89 -2.02 -14.64
N ILE A 277 5.36 -1.11 -13.78
CA ILE A 277 4.54 -0.14 -13.05
C ILE A 277 4.63 1.21 -13.77
N ALA A 278 3.55 1.67 -14.38
CA ALA A 278 3.49 3.00 -14.98
C ALA A 278 3.34 4.07 -13.87
N ASP A 279 4.39 4.87 -13.65
CA ASP A 279 4.47 5.83 -12.56
C ASP A 279 4.48 7.28 -13.04
N GLY A 280 3.50 8.04 -12.57
CA GLY A 280 3.29 9.44 -12.89
C GLY A 280 2.46 9.66 -14.16
N GLY A 281 1.87 10.86 -14.27
CA GLY A 281 1.04 11.22 -15.44
C GLY A 281 -0.33 10.55 -15.51
N ILE A 282 -0.65 9.60 -14.66
CA ILE A 282 -1.96 8.92 -14.61
C ILE A 282 -2.93 9.78 -13.79
N ARG A 283 -3.96 10.32 -14.44
CA ARG A 283 -4.95 11.23 -13.87
C ARG A 283 -6.37 10.68 -13.92
N SER A 284 -6.61 9.75 -14.83
CA SER A 284 -7.91 9.15 -15.09
C SER A 284 -7.80 7.65 -15.37
N SER A 285 -8.93 6.96 -15.39
CA SER A 285 -9.02 5.56 -15.82
C SER A 285 -8.59 5.37 -17.28
N GLY A 286 -8.84 6.37 -18.14
CA GLY A 286 -8.38 6.37 -19.53
C GLY A 286 -6.84 6.39 -19.65
N ASP A 287 -6.15 7.24 -18.85
CA ASP A 287 -4.68 7.24 -18.83
C ASP A 287 -4.12 5.87 -18.39
N ALA A 288 -4.77 5.25 -17.39
CA ALA A 288 -4.38 3.91 -16.94
C ALA A 288 -4.65 2.85 -18.00
N ALA A 289 -5.79 2.92 -18.71
CA ALA A 289 -6.10 1.99 -19.81
C ALA A 289 -5.06 2.07 -20.91
N LEU A 290 -4.61 3.28 -21.29
CA LEU A 290 -3.53 3.48 -22.25
C LEU A 290 -2.21 2.86 -21.76
N ALA A 291 -1.86 3.07 -20.47
CA ALA A 291 -0.65 2.48 -19.90
C ALA A 291 -0.71 0.95 -19.94
N PHE A 292 -1.85 0.35 -19.60
CA PHE A 292 -2.04 -1.10 -19.70
C PHE A 292 -1.96 -1.59 -21.14
N ALA A 293 -2.58 -0.88 -22.09
CA ALA A 293 -2.58 -1.26 -23.49
C ALA A 293 -1.18 -1.37 -24.12
N ILE A 294 -0.21 -0.58 -23.62
CA ILE A 294 1.16 -0.56 -24.13
C ILE A 294 2.15 -1.39 -23.30
N GLY A 295 1.67 -2.17 -22.31
CA GLY A 295 2.52 -3.14 -21.62
C GLY A 295 2.66 -2.97 -20.10
N ALA A 296 2.04 -1.95 -19.48
CA ALA A 296 2.03 -1.86 -18.01
C ALA A 296 1.20 -3.01 -17.40
N SER A 297 1.64 -3.46 -16.23
CA SER A 297 0.92 -4.44 -15.40
C SER A 297 0.17 -3.78 -14.27
N SER A 298 0.60 -2.60 -13.84
CA SER A 298 -0.04 -1.77 -12.83
C SER A 298 0.29 -0.30 -13.02
N VAL A 299 -0.44 0.59 -12.33
CA VAL A 299 -0.21 2.03 -12.35
C VAL A 299 0.09 2.55 -10.94
N MET A 300 1.02 3.51 -10.82
CA MET A 300 1.32 4.18 -9.56
C MET A 300 0.80 5.62 -9.62
N MET A 301 -0.03 5.98 -8.65
CA MET A 301 -0.72 7.26 -8.61
C MET A 301 -0.51 7.95 -7.25
N GLY A 302 -0.04 9.19 -7.27
CA GLY A 302 0.09 10.03 -6.09
C GLY A 302 -1.03 11.07 -6.01
N ASN A 303 -1.12 11.93 -7.03
CA ASN A 303 -2.06 13.06 -7.07
C ASN A 303 -3.53 12.62 -6.97
N VAL A 304 -3.91 11.56 -7.67
CA VAL A 304 -5.28 11.03 -7.67
C VAL A 304 -5.78 10.75 -6.25
N PHE A 305 -4.93 10.19 -5.40
CA PHE A 305 -5.26 9.84 -4.02
C PHE A 305 -4.91 10.92 -2.99
N ALA A 306 -4.16 11.96 -3.38
CA ALA A 306 -3.73 13.00 -2.45
C ALA A 306 -4.89 13.77 -1.82
N GLY A 307 -6.01 13.91 -2.54
CA GLY A 307 -7.25 14.56 -2.07
C GLY A 307 -8.15 13.68 -1.20
N CYS A 308 -7.85 12.38 -1.03
CA CYS A 308 -8.69 11.45 -0.27
C CYS A 308 -8.57 11.69 1.23
N ASN A 309 -9.62 11.30 1.97
CA ASN A 309 -9.68 11.43 3.43
C ASN A 309 -8.52 10.70 4.13
N GLU A 310 -8.11 9.55 3.61
CA GLU A 310 -7.04 8.69 4.14
C GLU A 310 -5.63 9.22 3.84
N SER A 311 -5.49 10.23 2.98
CA SER A 311 -4.22 10.93 2.75
C SER A 311 -3.79 11.74 3.98
N PRO A 312 -2.49 11.80 4.32
CA PRO A 312 -2.01 12.48 5.53
C PRO A 312 -2.08 14.02 5.48
N GLY A 313 -2.31 14.63 4.31
CA GLY A 313 -2.41 16.09 4.15
C GLY A 313 -3.56 16.69 4.98
N ASN A 314 -3.34 17.87 5.57
CA ASN A 314 -4.37 18.57 6.32
C ASN A 314 -5.49 19.05 5.40
N LEU A 315 -6.74 18.98 5.88
CA LEU A 315 -7.90 19.52 5.21
C LEU A 315 -7.95 21.04 5.42
N ILE A 316 -8.05 21.80 4.34
CA ILE A 316 -8.09 23.28 4.34
C ILE A 316 -9.34 23.76 3.59
N LYS A 317 -9.96 24.83 4.05
CA LYS A 317 -11.09 25.47 3.36
C LYS A 317 -10.63 26.75 2.68
N ILE A 318 -10.81 26.83 1.37
CA ILE A 318 -10.46 28.01 0.54
C ILE A 318 -11.68 28.36 -0.33
N GLY A 319 -12.18 29.59 -0.26
CA GLY A 319 -13.32 30.01 -1.09
C GLY A 319 -14.57 29.16 -0.94
N GLY A 320 -14.84 28.64 0.26
CA GLY A 320 -15.99 27.75 0.52
C GLY A 320 -15.78 26.27 0.14
N LYS A 321 -14.76 25.94 -0.64
CA LYS A 321 -14.42 24.57 -1.07
C LYS A 321 -13.34 23.96 -0.19
N TYR A 322 -13.32 22.62 -0.08
CA TYR A 322 -12.34 21.86 0.73
C TYR A 322 -11.20 21.34 -0.14
N TYR A 323 -9.99 21.45 0.39
CA TYR A 323 -8.73 21.04 -0.24
C TYR A 323 -7.87 20.29 0.77
N LYS A 324 -6.98 19.42 0.29
CA LYS A 324 -5.94 18.78 1.09
C LYS A 324 -4.56 19.30 0.72
N GLN A 325 -3.72 19.49 1.72
CA GLN A 325 -2.32 19.82 1.50
C GLN A 325 -1.62 18.67 0.79
N TYR A 326 -0.84 18.99 -0.23
CA TYR A 326 -0.07 18.06 -1.02
C TYR A 326 1.32 18.61 -1.32
N ARG A 327 2.36 17.82 -1.07
CA ARG A 327 3.75 18.23 -1.30
C ARG A 327 4.56 17.14 -1.99
N GLY A 328 5.48 17.58 -2.86
CA GLY A 328 6.46 16.72 -3.51
C GLY A 328 7.58 16.32 -2.54
N MET A 329 8.12 15.12 -2.73
CA MET A 329 9.28 14.66 -1.95
C MET A 329 10.54 15.51 -2.24
N GLY A 330 10.61 16.18 -3.39
CA GLY A 330 11.67 17.13 -3.75
C GLY A 330 11.43 18.56 -3.26
N SER A 331 10.33 18.84 -2.54
CA SER A 331 10.03 20.18 -2.02
C SER A 331 10.92 20.55 -0.83
N ASP A 332 11.03 21.84 -0.53
CA ASP A 332 11.89 22.36 0.52
C ASP A 332 11.49 21.83 1.90
N SER A 333 10.21 21.77 2.22
CA SER A 333 9.73 21.22 3.50
C SER A 333 9.99 19.73 3.66
N ALA A 334 9.89 18.96 2.56
CA ALA A 334 10.21 17.53 2.60
C ALA A 334 11.72 17.30 2.75
N ARG A 335 12.54 18.11 2.09
CA ARG A 335 14.02 18.07 2.19
C ARG A 335 14.54 18.47 3.58
N ALA A 336 13.89 19.42 4.24
CA ALA A 336 14.24 19.87 5.58
C ALA A 336 14.21 18.73 6.64
N GLN A 337 13.48 17.64 6.39
CA GLN A 337 13.45 16.46 7.26
C GLN A 337 14.73 15.61 7.19
N ASN A 338 15.60 15.82 6.19
CA ASN A 338 16.94 15.18 6.05
C ASN A 338 16.97 13.64 5.90
N TYR A 339 15.85 12.97 5.61
CA TYR A 339 15.81 11.51 5.41
C TYR A 339 16.03 11.05 3.97
N ILE A 340 16.01 11.97 2.99
CA ILE A 340 16.12 11.69 1.55
C ILE A 340 17.29 12.40 0.88
N ILE A 341 18.38 12.54 1.62
CA ILE A 341 19.58 13.29 1.22
C ILE A 341 20.17 12.78 -0.11
N ASP A 342 20.16 11.49 -0.32
CA ASP A 342 20.70 10.83 -1.51
C ASP A 342 19.89 11.04 -2.79
N ARG A 343 18.61 11.43 -2.68
CA ARG A 343 17.73 11.70 -3.83
C ARG A 343 17.80 13.14 -4.30
N TYR A 344 17.71 14.09 -3.37
CA TYR A 344 17.50 15.51 -3.68
C TYR A 344 18.52 16.46 -3.06
N SER A 345 19.38 15.99 -2.16
CA SER A 345 20.38 16.85 -1.51
C SER A 345 21.73 16.15 -1.40
N LYS A 346 22.63 16.42 -2.36
CA LYS A 346 24.05 16.49 -2.00
C LYS A 346 24.24 17.76 -1.20
N LYS A 347 25.16 17.77 -0.18
CA LYS A 347 25.59 19.01 0.49
C LYS A 347 25.91 20.05 -0.60
N GLY A 348 25.14 21.13 -0.66
CA GLY A 348 25.33 22.20 -1.65
C GLY A 348 24.31 22.28 -2.81
N LYS A 349 23.36 21.31 -2.97
CA LYS A 349 22.30 21.43 -3.96
C LYS A 349 21.18 22.34 -3.43
N THR A 350 21.05 23.55 -3.98
CA THR A 350 20.10 24.58 -3.54
C THR A 350 18.76 24.54 -4.27
N ILE A 351 18.66 23.80 -5.38
CA ILE A 351 17.49 23.82 -6.26
C ILE A 351 16.45 22.78 -5.79
N SER A 352 15.21 23.23 -5.58
CA SER A 352 14.05 22.36 -5.35
C SER A 352 13.66 21.66 -6.65
N GLU A 353 13.30 20.36 -6.58
CA GLU A 353 12.79 19.58 -7.70
C GLU A 353 11.34 19.13 -7.48
N GLY A 354 10.64 19.76 -6.54
CA GLY A 354 9.23 19.51 -6.26
C GLY A 354 8.54 20.73 -5.68
N VAL A 355 7.24 20.81 -5.89
CA VAL A 355 6.41 21.91 -5.40
C VAL A 355 5.48 21.44 -4.27
N GLU A 356 4.96 22.41 -3.53
CA GLU A 356 3.94 22.23 -2.50
C GLU A 356 2.69 23.02 -2.90
N GLY A 357 1.53 22.49 -2.56
CA GLY A 357 0.27 23.12 -2.87
C GLY A 357 -0.91 22.42 -2.23
N VAL A 358 -2.06 22.59 -2.82
CA VAL A 358 -3.30 21.96 -2.39
C VAL A 358 -3.98 21.25 -3.56
N VAL A 359 -4.70 20.17 -3.26
CA VAL A 359 -5.56 19.44 -4.22
C VAL A 359 -6.99 19.42 -3.71
N PRO A 360 -7.99 19.43 -4.60
CA PRO A 360 -9.39 19.30 -4.17
C PRO A 360 -9.60 18.05 -3.31
N SER A 361 -10.41 18.17 -2.26
CA SER A 361 -10.84 17.02 -1.45
C SER A 361 -11.73 16.10 -2.29
N ARG A 362 -11.46 14.78 -2.24
CA ARG A 362 -12.09 13.76 -3.11
C ARG A 362 -12.87 12.68 -2.37
N GLY A 363 -13.13 12.84 -1.06
CA GLY A 363 -13.83 11.82 -0.27
C GLY A 363 -12.96 10.61 0.05
N ASN A 364 -13.54 9.42 0.05
CA ASN A 364 -12.85 8.19 0.46
C ASN A 364 -12.15 7.49 -0.70
N VAL A 365 -11.04 6.81 -0.41
CA VAL A 365 -10.29 6.01 -1.40
C VAL A 365 -11.18 4.97 -2.07
N SER A 366 -12.07 4.30 -1.31
CA SER A 366 -12.93 3.24 -1.83
C SER A 366 -13.88 3.71 -2.94
N GLU A 367 -14.45 4.91 -2.80
CA GLU A 367 -15.32 5.51 -3.82
C GLU A 367 -14.54 5.85 -5.08
N LEU A 368 -13.38 6.49 -4.90
CA LEU A 368 -12.51 6.87 -6.01
C LEU A 368 -11.97 5.65 -6.78
N VAL A 369 -11.56 4.58 -6.08
CA VAL A 369 -11.10 3.33 -6.71
C VAL A 369 -12.24 2.67 -7.48
N LYS A 370 -13.45 2.65 -6.92
CA LYS A 370 -14.62 2.09 -7.60
C LYS A 370 -14.92 2.80 -8.92
N ASP A 371 -14.90 4.13 -8.92
CA ASP A 371 -15.12 4.93 -10.13
C ASP A 371 -14.00 4.70 -11.16
N PHE A 372 -12.76 4.64 -10.68
CA PHE A 372 -11.58 4.40 -11.52
C PHE A 372 -11.63 3.02 -12.17
N VAL A 373 -11.97 1.97 -11.41
CA VAL A 373 -12.14 0.60 -11.90
C VAL A 373 -13.32 0.50 -12.87
N GLY A 374 -14.44 1.20 -12.61
CA GLY A 374 -15.57 1.27 -13.54
C GLY A 374 -15.17 1.81 -14.91
N GLY A 375 -14.39 2.91 -14.94
CA GLY A 375 -13.85 3.45 -16.18
C GLY A 375 -12.87 2.51 -16.89
N LEU A 376 -12.04 1.79 -16.14
CA LEU A 376 -11.16 0.76 -16.70
C LEU A 376 -11.97 -0.39 -17.33
N GLN A 377 -12.98 -0.89 -16.62
CA GLN A 377 -13.86 -1.95 -17.15
C GLN A 377 -14.53 -1.54 -18.47
N ALA A 378 -15.00 -0.28 -18.57
CA ALA A 378 -15.52 0.26 -19.81
C ALA A 378 -14.46 0.26 -20.94
N SER A 379 -13.25 0.73 -20.64
CA SER A 379 -12.12 0.75 -21.61
C SER A 379 -11.77 -0.66 -22.11
N PHE A 380 -11.71 -1.63 -21.20
CA PHE A 380 -11.49 -3.04 -21.55
C PHE A 380 -12.61 -3.62 -22.38
N GLY A 381 -13.87 -3.25 -22.09
CA GLY A 381 -15.03 -3.64 -22.86
C GLY A 381 -14.97 -3.13 -24.30
N TYR A 382 -14.62 -1.87 -24.52
CA TYR A 382 -14.43 -1.30 -25.85
C TYR A 382 -13.31 -1.98 -26.64
N ALA A 383 -12.22 -2.38 -25.96
CA ALA A 383 -11.12 -3.10 -26.58
C ALA A 383 -11.40 -4.61 -26.78
N GLY A 384 -12.53 -5.13 -26.36
CA GLY A 384 -12.83 -6.56 -26.38
C GLY A 384 -11.94 -7.41 -25.49
N ALA A 385 -11.33 -6.81 -24.45
CA ALA A 385 -10.36 -7.44 -23.59
C ALA A 385 -10.95 -7.83 -22.23
N LYS A 386 -10.78 -9.08 -21.82
CA LYS A 386 -11.24 -9.57 -20.50
C LYS A 386 -10.19 -9.46 -19.39
N ASN A 387 -8.95 -9.16 -19.71
CA ASN A 387 -7.84 -8.97 -18.79
C ASN A 387 -6.70 -8.21 -19.48
N ILE A 388 -5.69 -7.78 -18.72
CA ILE A 388 -4.53 -7.01 -19.22
C ILE A 388 -3.80 -7.75 -20.33
N LYS A 389 -3.58 -9.06 -20.20
CA LYS A 389 -2.89 -9.87 -21.23
C LYS A 389 -3.65 -9.88 -22.55
N THR A 390 -4.97 -9.98 -22.52
CA THR A 390 -5.81 -9.88 -23.72
C THR A 390 -5.77 -8.47 -24.29
N LEU A 391 -5.77 -7.43 -23.42
CA LEU A 391 -5.67 -6.04 -23.86
C LEU A 391 -4.39 -5.79 -24.69
N TRP A 392 -3.26 -6.34 -24.27
CA TRP A 392 -2.01 -6.25 -25.05
C TRP A 392 -2.12 -6.83 -26.47
N GLN A 393 -3.01 -7.80 -26.66
CA GLN A 393 -3.21 -8.48 -27.95
C GLN A 393 -4.27 -7.80 -28.83
N THR A 394 -5.30 -7.21 -28.22
CA THR A 394 -6.49 -6.69 -28.92
C THR A 394 -6.48 -5.17 -29.08
N SER A 395 -5.72 -4.44 -28.26
CA SER A 395 -5.68 -2.98 -28.34
C SER A 395 -4.98 -2.47 -29.59
N SER A 396 -5.53 -1.42 -30.18
CA SER A 396 -4.89 -0.64 -31.23
C SER A 396 -4.86 0.82 -30.82
N LEU A 397 -3.68 1.43 -30.85
CA LEU A 397 -3.48 2.83 -30.45
C LEU A 397 -3.30 3.70 -31.67
N GLY A 398 -4.01 4.81 -31.73
CA GLY A 398 -3.86 5.85 -32.75
C GLY A 398 -3.28 7.13 -32.18
N GLN A 399 -2.42 7.78 -32.93
CA GLN A 399 -1.99 9.12 -32.62
C GLN A 399 -3.04 10.12 -33.11
N ILE A 400 -3.45 11.05 -32.24
CA ILE A 400 -4.42 12.09 -32.57
C ILE A 400 -3.77 13.48 -32.48
N THR A 401 -4.29 14.41 -33.24
CA THR A 401 -3.90 15.83 -33.18
C THR A 401 -4.61 16.54 -32.01
N GLY A 402 -4.20 17.76 -31.69
CA GLY A 402 -4.89 18.59 -30.69
C GLY A 402 -6.37 18.82 -31.05
N VAL A 403 -6.67 19.07 -32.34
CA VAL A 403 -8.06 19.23 -32.83
C VAL A 403 -8.86 17.94 -32.63
N GLY A 404 -8.31 16.78 -33.01
CA GLY A 404 -8.97 15.51 -32.78
C GLY A 404 -9.19 15.21 -31.27
N SER A 405 -8.27 15.65 -30.41
CA SER A 405 -8.46 15.56 -28.95
C SER A 405 -9.63 16.40 -28.45
N ASP A 406 -9.90 17.56 -29.06
CA ASP A 406 -11.02 18.42 -28.68
C ASP A 406 -12.36 17.86 -29.17
N GLU A 407 -12.39 17.22 -30.32
CA GLU A 407 -13.58 16.50 -30.83
C GLU A 407 -14.02 15.34 -29.89
N LEU A 408 -13.07 14.70 -29.19
CA LEU A 408 -13.34 13.61 -28.26
C LEU A 408 -13.79 14.08 -26.87
N LYS A 409 -13.89 15.39 -26.63
CA LYS A 409 -14.41 15.98 -25.39
C LYS A 409 -15.86 16.41 -25.57
N PRO A 410 -16.64 16.48 -24.48
CA PRO A 410 -17.96 17.13 -24.54
C PRO A 410 -17.80 18.56 -25.06
N HIS A 411 -18.58 18.91 -26.08
CA HIS A 411 -18.56 20.27 -26.69
C HIS A 411 -20.00 20.77 -26.90
N ASN A 412 -20.14 22.09 -27.02
CA ASN A 412 -21.43 22.78 -27.19
C ASN A 412 -22.46 22.54 -26.06
N ILE A 413 -21.96 22.20 -24.85
CA ILE A 413 -22.79 22.08 -23.64
C ILE A 413 -22.09 22.79 -22.46
N ILE A 414 -22.87 23.24 -21.49
CA ILE A 414 -22.38 23.77 -20.22
C ILE A 414 -22.51 22.66 -19.19
N LEU A 415 -21.39 22.21 -18.61
CA LEU A 415 -21.38 21.22 -17.55
C LEU A 415 -21.70 21.88 -16.20
N PRO A 416 -22.64 21.35 -15.40
CA PRO A 416 -22.89 21.87 -14.05
C PRO A 416 -21.62 21.83 -13.19
N GLY A 417 -21.20 22.97 -12.66
CA GLY A 417 -20.03 23.08 -11.81
C GLY A 417 -18.73 23.51 -12.51
N GLU A 418 -18.69 23.65 -13.81
CA GLU A 418 -17.63 24.37 -14.51
C GLU A 418 -17.98 25.85 -14.59
N ASP A 419 -17.56 26.63 -13.61
CA ASP A 419 -17.46 28.09 -13.77
C ASP A 419 -16.31 28.36 -14.73
N LYS A 420 -16.63 28.53 -16.02
CA LYS A 420 -15.71 29.09 -17.00
C LYS A 420 -15.66 30.59 -16.76
N TYR A 421 -14.63 31.02 -16.01
CA TYR A 421 -14.02 32.36 -16.13
C TYR A 421 -12.54 32.26 -15.82
#